data_75fa33ae541ce7430a8a1549c153bfd9
#
_entry.id   75fa33ae541ce7430a8a1549c153bfd9
#
_cell.length_a   1.000
_cell.length_b   1.000
_cell.length_c   1.000
_cell.angle_alpha   90.00
_cell.angle_beta   90.00
_cell.angle_gamma   90.00
#
_symmetry.space_group_name_H-M   'P 1'
#
loop_
_entity.id
_entity.type
_entity.pdbx_description
1 polymer ?
#
loop_
_entity_poly.entity_id
_entity_poly.type
_entity_poly.pdbx_seq_one_letter_code
_entity_poly.pdbx_strand_id
1 'polypeptide(L)'
;AGRTAPGSCLRLWPRAEAHARTAHDTPEVQRVDLAEAVLQLAALGIRDATEFAWLDPPPAERLAQAVTVLQSLDALDAEGSLTPRGRDMSRMSAHPRLARLLCEAAHRGVGERAAIWAALISERDICQRPLAPRYRQPPEHGWPSDLLVRETALEAARSARFDPRR
;
A
#
# COMPACT_ATOMS: atom_id res chain seq x y z
N ALA A 1 -13.95 -0.14 27.47
CA ALA A 1 -13.60 -0.71 28.78
C ALA A 1 -12.09 -0.98 28.85
N GLY A 2 -11.48 -0.77 30.03
CA GLY A 2 -10.08 -1.09 30.28
C GLY A 2 -9.06 0.02 30.04
N ARG A 3 -9.41 1.12 29.37
CA ARG A 3 -8.48 2.26 29.19
C ARG A 3 -8.65 3.35 30.25
N THR A 4 -9.88 3.81 30.44
CA THR A 4 -10.21 4.92 31.38
C THR A 4 -10.95 4.45 32.62
N ALA A 5 -11.63 3.32 32.54
CA ALA A 5 -12.37 2.72 33.66
C ALA A 5 -12.47 1.19 33.49
N PRO A 6 -12.64 0.45 34.60
CA PRO A 6 -12.99 -0.95 34.54
C PRO A 6 -14.29 -1.18 33.75
N GLY A 7 -14.39 -2.30 33.07
CA GLY A 7 -15.58 -2.65 32.30
C GLY A 7 -15.67 -4.15 32.06
N SER A 8 -16.88 -4.62 31.73
CA SER A 8 -17.15 -6.01 31.41
C SER A 8 -17.18 -6.20 29.90
N CYS A 9 -16.59 -7.30 29.42
CA CYS A 9 -16.65 -7.72 28.04
C CYS A 9 -17.32 -9.10 27.95
N LEU A 10 -18.46 -9.17 27.29
CA LEU A 10 -19.14 -10.43 27.02
C LEU A 10 -18.71 -10.96 25.66
N ARG A 11 -18.11 -12.15 25.64
CA ARG A 11 -17.72 -12.83 24.40
C ARG A 11 -18.90 -13.67 23.91
N LEU A 12 -19.33 -13.42 22.66
CA LEU A 12 -20.49 -14.09 22.05
C LEU A 12 -20.14 -15.38 21.28
N TRP A 13 -19.01 -15.99 21.57
CA TRP A 13 -18.58 -17.27 21.02
C TRP A 13 -18.26 -18.29 22.08
N PRO A 14 -18.27 -19.61 21.75
CA PRO A 14 -18.00 -20.68 22.70
C PRO A 14 -16.61 -20.59 23.35
N ARG A 15 -16.48 -21.08 24.58
CA ARG A 15 -15.19 -21.11 25.29
C ARG A 15 -14.10 -21.89 24.53
N ALA A 16 -14.47 -22.99 23.87
CA ALA A 16 -13.54 -23.77 23.05
C ALA A 16 -12.92 -22.93 21.92
N GLU A 17 -13.74 -22.13 21.24
CA GLU A 17 -13.27 -21.20 20.20
C GLU A 17 -12.38 -20.10 20.79
N ALA A 18 -12.73 -19.58 21.98
CA ALA A 18 -11.92 -18.59 22.66
C ALA A 18 -10.51 -19.10 23.02
N HIS A 19 -10.40 -20.38 23.41
CA HIS A 19 -9.09 -21.01 23.69
C HIS A 19 -8.28 -21.33 22.44
N ALA A 20 -8.93 -21.56 21.31
CA ALA A 20 -8.26 -21.83 20.04
C ALA A 20 -7.73 -20.54 19.36
N ARG A 21 -8.21 -19.37 19.77
CA ARG A 21 -7.75 -18.08 19.25
C ARG A 21 -6.39 -17.70 19.85
N THR A 22 -5.55 -17.10 19.04
CA THR A 22 -4.30 -16.49 19.52
C THR A 22 -4.61 -15.38 20.53
N ALA A 23 -3.81 -15.28 21.59
CA ALA A 23 -4.00 -14.27 22.65
C ALA A 23 -3.82 -12.84 22.10
N HIS A 24 -2.92 -12.66 21.15
CA HIS A 24 -2.60 -11.40 20.51
C HIS A 24 -2.33 -11.62 19.02
N ASP A 25 -2.70 -10.63 18.21
CA ASP A 25 -2.29 -10.60 16.81
C ASP A 25 -0.78 -10.31 16.71
N THR A 26 -0.15 -10.86 15.68
CA THR A 26 1.24 -10.51 15.36
C THR A 26 1.33 -9.01 15.10
N PRO A 27 2.29 -8.29 15.70
CA PRO A 27 2.50 -6.88 15.44
C PRO A 27 2.57 -6.57 13.95
N GLU A 28 1.97 -5.46 13.54
CA GLU A 28 1.85 -5.09 12.13
C GLU A 28 3.23 -4.98 11.48
N VAL A 29 4.20 -4.40 12.16
CA VAL A 29 5.59 -4.26 11.69
C VAL A 29 6.26 -5.59 11.31
N GLN A 30 5.79 -6.70 11.87
CA GLN A 30 6.31 -8.04 11.57
C GLN A 30 5.64 -8.72 10.35
N ARG A 31 4.60 -8.11 9.75
CA ARG A 31 3.82 -8.73 8.66
C ARG A 31 3.58 -7.84 7.43
N VAL A 32 3.83 -6.54 7.52
CA VAL A 32 3.67 -5.59 6.40
C VAL A 32 4.96 -5.41 5.60
N ASP A 33 4.85 -4.81 4.42
CA ASP A 33 6.00 -4.33 3.65
C ASP A 33 6.63 -3.14 4.39
N LEU A 34 7.96 -3.19 4.59
CA LEU A 34 8.70 -2.19 5.35
C LEU A 34 9.39 -1.14 4.45
N ALA A 35 9.24 -1.22 3.13
CA ALA A 35 9.94 -0.32 2.21
C ALA A 35 9.60 1.16 2.47
N GLU A 36 8.34 1.46 2.78
CA GLU A 36 7.93 2.82 3.13
C GLU A 36 8.58 3.28 4.44
N ALA A 37 8.53 2.46 5.49
CA ALA A 37 9.13 2.79 6.79
C ALA A 37 10.64 3.01 6.66
N VAL A 38 11.36 2.13 5.95
CA VAL A 38 12.81 2.25 5.73
C VAL A 38 13.14 3.51 4.91
N LEU A 39 12.33 3.85 3.90
CA LEU A 39 12.50 5.09 3.13
C LEU A 39 12.34 6.34 4.02
N GLN A 40 11.35 6.35 4.92
CA GLN A 40 11.15 7.45 5.85
C GLN A 40 12.28 7.54 6.87
N LEU A 41 12.78 6.42 7.40
CA LEU A 41 13.94 6.41 8.30
C LEU A 41 15.18 6.97 7.59
N ALA A 42 15.43 6.57 6.35
CA ALA A 42 16.54 7.12 5.55
C ALA A 42 16.37 8.64 5.32
N ALA A 43 15.15 9.13 5.11
CA ALA A 43 14.85 10.54 4.96
C ALA A 43 15.11 11.34 6.26
N LEU A 44 15.00 10.69 7.42
CA LEU A 44 15.36 11.23 8.74
C LEU A 44 16.85 11.10 9.05
N GLY A 45 17.65 10.51 8.14
CA GLY A 45 19.10 10.33 8.30
C GLY A 45 19.50 9.02 8.96
N ILE A 46 18.57 8.13 9.24
CA ILE A 46 18.84 6.79 9.80
C ILE A 46 19.12 5.84 8.63
N ARG A 47 20.41 5.50 8.45
CA ARG A 47 20.85 4.64 7.33
C ARG A 47 20.60 3.16 7.58
N ASP A 48 20.78 2.74 8.82
CA ASP A 48 20.53 1.37 9.24
C ASP A 48 19.23 1.30 10.06
N ALA A 49 18.19 0.76 9.45
CA ALA A 49 16.91 0.62 10.11
C ALA A 49 16.92 -0.37 11.29
N THR A 50 17.98 -1.19 11.45
CA THR A 50 18.14 -2.08 12.61
C THR A 50 18.54 -1.30 13.87
N GLU A 51 19.16 -0.13 13.73
CA GLU A 51 19.56 0.74 14.85
C GLU A 51 18.39 1.59 15.38
N PHE A 52 17.26 1.61 14.67
CA PHE A 52 16.08 2.35 15.11
C PHE A 52 15.46 1.69 16.35
N ALA A 53 15.02 2.48 17.31
CA ALA A 53 14.40 2.01 18.56
C ALA A 53 12.94 1.54 18.30
N TRP A 54 12.80 0.38 17.67
CA TRP A 54 11.48 -0.24 17.46
C TRP A 54 10.89 -0.69 18.79
N LEU A 55 9.57 -0.50 18.97
CA LEU A 55 8.84 -1.10 20.08
C LEU A 55 8.84 -2.63 19.94
N ASP A 56 8.48 -3.11 18.76
CA ASP A 56 8.55 -4.50 18.35
C ASP A 56 9.48 -4.58 17.13
N PRO A 57 10.72 -5.07 17.27
CA PRO A 57 11.65 -5.06 16.15
C PRO A 57 11.15 -5.98 15.01
N PRO A 58 11.18 -5.49 13.77
CA PRO A 58 10.85 -6.31 12.61
C PRO A 58 11.95 -7.37 12.36
N PRO A 59 11.62 -8.49 11.68
CA PRO A 59 12.61 -9.47 11.27
C PRO A 59 13.69 -8.84 10.38
N ALA A 60 14.97 -9.13 10.65
CA ALA A 60 16.11 -8.57 9.91
C ALA A 60 16.01 -8.84 8.40
N GLU A 61 15.52 -10.01 8.01
CA GLU A 61 15.29 -10.38 6.61
C GLU A 61 14.32 -9.44 5.90
N ARG A 62 13.27 -8.98 6.59
CA ARG A 62 12.30 -8.03 6.02
C ARG A 62 12.88 -6.65 5.85
N LEU A 63 13.72 -6.21 6.79
CA LEU A 63 14.47 -4.95 6.65
C LEU A 63 15.44 -5.03 5.45
N ALA A 64 16.18 -6.13 5.33
CA ALA A 64 17.09 -6.34 4.20
C ALA A 64 16.34 -6.38 2.86
N GLN A 65 15.17 -7.03 2.81
CA GLN A 65 14.31 -7.04 1.63
C GLN A 65 13.83 -5.62 1.28
N ALA A 66 13.40 -4.84 2.26
CA ALA A 66 12.98 -3.45 2.05
C ALA A 66 14.11 -2.59 1.48
N VAL A 67 15.34 -2.71 2.03
CA VAL A 67 16.52 -2.02 1.51
C VAL A 67 16.79 -2.43 0.06
N THR A 68 16.78 -3.74 -0.26
CA THR A 68 16.96 -4.24 -1.62
C THR A 68 15.93 -3.65 -2.60
N VAL A 69 14.67 -3.60 -2.20
CA VAL A 69 13.62 -2.96 -3.00
C VAL A 69 13.91 -1.48 -3.24
N LEU A 70 14.27 -0.74 -2.19
CA LEU A 70 14.55 0.70 -2.30
C LEU A 70 15.79 0.99 -3.16
N GLN A 71 16.83 0.15 -3.09
CA GLN A 71 17.98 0.22 -3.98
C GLN A 71 17.59 -0.05 -5.43
N SER A 72 16.76 -1.05 -5.69
CA SER A 72 16.26 -1.36 -7.04
C SER A 72 15.42 -0.23 -7.66
N LEU A 73 14.77 0.58 -6.79
CA LEU A 73 14.01 1.76 -7.17
C LEU A 73 14.88 3.03 -7.29
N ASP A 74 16.18 2.92 -7.03
CA ASP A 74 17.13 4.04 -6.98
C ASP A 74 16.72 5.09 -5.91
N ALA A 75 16.09 4.62 -4.84
CA ALA A 75 15.74 5.45 -3.69
C ALA A 75 16.87 5.50 -2.64
N LEU A 76 17.61 4.40 -2.51
CA LEU A 76 18.82 4.30 -1.71
C LEU A 76 20.00 3.92 -2.59
N ASP A 77 21.20 4.40 -2.22
CA ASP A 77 22.45 3.95 -2.82
C ASP A 77 22.94 2.61 -2.22
N ALA A 78 24.09 2.13 -2.65
CA ALA A 78 24.66 0.88 -2.16
C ALA A 78 25.02 0.92 -0.66
N GLU A 79 25.30 2.10 -0.13
CA GLU A 79 25.66 2.38 1.25
C GLU A 79 24.42 2.63 2.14
N GLY A 80 23.19 2.51 1.58
CA GLY A 80 21.93 2.74 2.29
C GLY A 80 21.57 4.23 2.49
N SER A 81 22.30 5.14 1.85
CA SER A 81 22.01 6.57 1.94
C SER A 81 20.92 6.98 0.95
N LEU A 82 20.14 7.98 1.33
CA LEU A 82 19.03 8.49 0.54
C LEU A 82 19.53 9.22 -0.73
N THR A 83 19.14 8.75 -1.89
CA THR A 83 19.43 9.39 -3.18
C THR A 83 18.59 10.66 -3.38
N PRO A 84 18.90 11.54 -4.35
CA PRO A 84 18.01 12.63 -4.75
C PRO A 84 16.60 12.14 -5.11
N ARG A 85 16.51 11.03 -5.85
CA ARG A 85 15.24 10.40 -6.22
C ARG A 85 14.50 9.85 -5.00
N GLY A 86 15.18 9.19 -4.08
CA GLY A 86 14.62 8.74 -2.82
C GLY A 86 14.05 9.89 -2.00
N ARG A 87 14.69 11.06 -2.02
CA ARG A 87 14.18 12.26 -1.36
C ARG A 87 12.88 12.76 -1.99
N ASP A 88 12.76 12.73 -3.31
CA ASP A 88 11.51 13.09 -3.98
C ASP A 88 10.41 12.08 -3.68
N MET A 89 10.75 10.78 -3.69
CA MET A 89 9.82 9.70 -3.33
C MET A 89 9.33 9.80 -1.88
N SER A 90 10.20 10.12 -0.92
CA SER A 90 9.85 10.23 0.51
C SER A 90 8.86 11.34 0.84
N ARG A 91 8.71 12.33 -0.05
CA ARG A 91 7.73 13.42 0.08
C ARG A 91 6.33 13.04 -0.39
N MET A 92 6.17 11.88 -1.03
CA MET A 92 4.90 11.42 -1.57
C MET A 92 4.24 10.49 -0.55
N SER A 93 2.94 10.71 -0.26
CA SER A 93 2.13 9.80 0.55
C SER A 93 1.70 8.58 -0.29
N ALA A 94 2.67 7.82 -0.79
CA ALA A 94 2.45 6.67 -1.65
C ALA A 94 3.51 5.59 -1.39
N HIS A 95 3.12 4.34 -1.54
CA HIS A 95 4.06 3.23 -1.46
C HIS A 95 5.27 3.47 -2.40
N PRO A 96 6.52 3.15 -2.01
CA PRO A 96 7.73 3.50 -2.76
C PRO A 96 7.71 3.11 -4.25
N ARG A 97 7.10 1.98 -4.61
CA ARG A 97 6.94 1.57 -6.01
C ARG A 97 6.07 2.54 -6.81
N LEU A 98 5.00 3.06 -6.19
CA LEU A 98 4.12 4.05 -6.82
C LEU A 98 4.77 5.43 -6.83
N ALA A 99 5.46 5.81 -5.75
CA ALA A 99 6.23 7.04 -5.71
C ALA A 99 7.28 7.07 -6.85
N ARG A 100 7.97 5.94 -7.09
CA ARG A 100 8.92 5.81 -8.21
C ARG A 100 8.24 5.96 -9.57
N LEU A 101 7.06 5.33 -9.75
CA LEU A 101 6.24 5.51 -10.95
C LEU A 101 5.89 6.98 -11.17
N LEU A 102 5.44 7.66 -10.13
CA LEU A 102 5.03 9.07 -10.21
C LEU A 102 6.20 10.00 -10.54
N CYS A 103 7.38 9.79 -9.92
CA CYS A 103 8.60 10.53 -10.25
C CYS A 103 8.97 10.38 -11.73
N GLU A 104 8.96 9.14 -12.25
CA GLU A 104 9.31 8.87 -13.64
C GLU A 104 8.27 9.44 -14.61
N ALA A 105 6.99 9.33 -14.28
CA ALA A 105 5.90 9.86 -15.09
C ALA A 105 5.92 11.40 -15.15
N ALA A 106 6.23 12.06 -14.03
CA ALA A 106 6.41 13.51 -14.00
C ALA A 106 7.57 13.93 -14.91
N HIS A 107 8.68 13.22 -14.86
CA HIS A 107 9.84 13.49 -15.73
C HIS A 107 9.51 13.31 -17.22
N ARG A 108 8.62 12.37 -17.56
CA ARG A 108 8.15 12.12 -18.94
C ARG A 108 6.97 12.99 -19.37
N GLY A 109 6.47 13.88 -18.53
CA GLY A 109 5.33 14.73 -18.84
C GLY A 109 3.97 14.03 -18.84
N VAL A 110 3.85 12.85 -18.24
CA VAL A 110 2.61 12.04 -18.15
C VAL A 110 2.13 11.87 -16.70
N GLY A 111 2.53 12.77 -15.81
CA GLY A 111 2.30 12.68 -14.37
C GLY A 111 0.82 12.62 -13.99
N GLU A 112 -0.06 13.36 -14.67
CA GLU A 112 -1.50 13.38 -14.38
C GLU A 112 -2.13 11.98 -14.55
N ARG A 113 -1.86 11.32 -15.65
CA ARG A 113 -2.35 9.96 -15.92
C ARG A 113 -1.78 8.94 -14.92
N ALA A 114 -0.49 9.08 -14.60
CA ALA A 114 0.17 8.21 -13.63
C ALA A 114 -0.42 8.39 -12.21
N ALA A 115 -0.83 9.61 -11.84
CA ALA A 115 -1.50 9.86 -10.57
C ALA A 115 -2.85 9.13 -10.48
N ILE A 116 -3.63 9.13 -11.57
CA ILE A 116 -4.87 8.35 -11.66
C ILE A 116 -4.57 6.86 -11.48
N TRP A 117 -3.56 6.33 -12.16
CA TRP A 117 -3.19 4.92 -12.05
C TRP A 117 -2.68 4.56 -10.66
N ALA A 118 -1.86 5.41 -10.04
CA ALA A 118 -1.39 5.20 -8.68
C ALA A 118 -2.56 5.14 -7.69
N ALA A 119 -3.55 6.04 -7.82
CA ALA A 119 -4.76 6.03 -7.02
C ALA A 119 -5.58 4.74 -7.23
N LEU A 120 -5.80 4.34 -8.49
CA LEU A 120 -6.54 3.10 -8.82
C LEU A 120 -5.86 1.82 -8.31
N ILE A 121 -4.53 1.82 -8.20
CA ILE A 121 -3.77 0.69 -7.65
C ILE A 121 -3.84 0.67 -6.12
N SER A 122 -3.81 1.83 -5.47
CA SER A 122 -3.80 1.96 -4.01
C SER A 122 -5.17 1.72 -3.38
N GLU A 123 -6.24 2.01 -4.12
CA GLU A 123 -7.61 1.94 -3.63
C GLU A 123 -8.28 0.59 -3.93
N ARG A 124 -9.40 0.36 -3.27
CA ARG A 124 -10.24 -0.80 -3.57
C ARG A 124 -10.73 -0.75 -5.01
N ASP A 125 -10.94 -1.93 -5.59
CA ASP A 125 -11.47 -2.06 -6.94
C ASP A 125 -12.81 -1.30 -7.07
N ILE A 126 -12.81 -0.27 -7.91
CA ILE A 126 -14.00 0.56 -8.19
C ILE A 126 -15.00 -0.18 -9.08
N CYS A 127 -14.57 -1.22 -9.79
CA CYS A 127 -15.45 -2.04 -10.59
C CYS A 127 -16.17 -3.05 -9.69
N GLN A 128 -17.49 -2.99 -9.62
CA GLN A 128 -18.28 -3.98 -8.89
C GLN A 128 -17.97 -5.37 -9.45
N ARG A 129 -17.43 -6.25 -8.61
CA ARG A 129 -17.31 -7.66 -8.98
C ARG A 129 -18.71 -8.25 -9.06
N PRO A 130 -19.12 -8.84 -10.20
CA PRO A 130 -20.36 -9.60 -10.23
C PRO A 130 -20.30 -10.66 -9.12
N LEU A 131 -21.35 -10.77 -8.33
CA LEU A 131 -21.50 -11.76 -7.24
C LEU A 131 -21.36 -13.22 -7.72
N ALA A 132 -21.38 -13.47 -9.03
CA ALA A 132 -21.19 -14.78 -9.63
C ALA A 132 -20.06 -14.77 -10.67
N PRO A 133 -19.10 -15.73 -10.60
CA PRO A 133 -18.00 -15.84 -11.56
C PRO A 133 -18.45 -16.11 -13.02
N ARG A 134 -19.73 -16.40 -13.22
CA ARG A 134 -20.30 -16.90 -14.50
C ARG A 134 -20.45 -15.85 -15.59
N TYR A 135 -20.24 -14.56 -15.31
CA TYR A 135 -20.53 -13.48 -16.28
C TYR A 135 -19.33 -12.62 -16.65
N ARG A 136 -18.11 -13.04 -16.32
CA ARG A 136 -16.93 -12.44 -16.93
C ARG A 136 -16.66 -13.14 -18.26
N GLN A 137 -17.44 -12.83 -19.28
CA GLN A 137 -16.94 -13.05 -20.64
C GLN A 137 -15.85 -12.01 -20.88
N PRO A 138 -14.60 -12.44 -21.13
CA PRO A 138 -13.58 -11.51 -21.61
C PRO A 138 -14.11 -10.89 -22.90
N PRO A 139 -13.87 -9.60 -23.15
CA PRO A 139 -14.17 -9.02 -24.46
C PRO A 139 -13.47 -9.84 -25.54
N GLU A 140 -14.06 -9.94 -26.71
CA GLU A 140 -13.58 -10.74 -27.85
C GLU A 140 -12.09 -10.50 -28.19
N HIS A 141 -11.51 -9.39 -27.75
CA HIS A 141 -10.13 -8.97 -28.01
C HIS A 141 -9.21 -9.00 -26.78
N GLY A 142 -9.57 -9.68 -25.70
CA GLY A 142 -8.78 -9.70 -24.46
C GLY A 142 -8.64 -8.32 -23.80
N TRP A 143 -8.51 -8.28 -22.47
CA TRP A 143 -8.25 -7.03 -21.76
C TRP A 143 -6.75 -6.74 -21.82
N PRO A 144 -6.30 -5.62 -22.40
CA PRO A 144 -4.87 -5.28 -22.42
C PRO A 144 -4.31 -5.08 -20.99
N SER A 145 -5.19 -4.64 -20.06
CA SER A 145 -4.90 -4.49 -18.63
C SER A 145 -6.18 -4.15 -17.89
N ASP A 146 -6.39 -4.74 -16.69
CA ASP A 146 -7.51 -4.35 -15.80
C ASP A 146 -7.39 -2.91 -15.29
N LEU A 147 -6.18 -2.36 -15.23
CA LEU A 147 -5.97 -0.95 -14.90
C LEU A 147 -6.60 -0.01 -15.93
N LEU A 148 -6.47 -0.32 -17.23
CA LEU A 148 -7.10 0.47 -18.31
C LEU A 148 -8.62 0.39 -18.26
N VAL A 149 -9.17 -0.76 -17.86
CA VAL A 149 -10.62 -0.93 -17.66
C VAL A 149 -11.11 -0.04 -16.52
N ARG A 150 -10.40 -0.01 -15.41
CA ARG A 150 -10.71 0.86 -14.26
C ARG A 150 -10.59 2.33 -14.63
N GLU A 151 -9.56 2.72 -15.39
CA GLU A 151 -9.38 4.09 -15.90
C GLU A 151 -10.60 4.50 -16.73
N THR A 152 -11.02 3.66 -17.70
CA THR A 152 -12.20 3.93 -18.54
C THR A 152 -13.48 4.05 -17.71
N ALA A 153 -13.66 3.17 -16.72
CA ALA A 153 -14.80 3.22 -15.80
C ALA A 153 -14.81 4.52 -14.97
N LEU A 154 -13.65 4.95 -14.49
CA LEU A 154 -13.50 6.21 -13.76
C LEU A 154 -13.83 7.42 -14.65
N GLU A 155 -13.34 7.45 -15.88
CA GLU A 155 -13.63 8.51 -16.85
C GLU A 155 -15.11 8.58 -17.17
N ALA A 156 -15.76 7.44 -17.39
CA ALA A 156 -17.21 7.36 -17.61
C ALA A 156 -17.98 7.90 -16.40
N ALA A 157 -17.56 7.54 -15.17
CA ALA A 157 -18.19 8.04 -13.94
C ALA A 157 -17.98 9.57 -13.76
N ARG A 158 -16.82 10.10 -14.10
CA ARG A 158 -16.55 11.55 -14.07
C ARG A 158 -17.36 12.32 -15.10
N SER A 159 -17.63 11.71 -16.27
CA SER A 159 -18.42 12.31 -17.35
C SER A 159 -19.93 12.20 -17.11
N ALA A 160 -20.36 11.22 -16.33
CA ALA A 160 -21.75 11.08 -15.93
C ALA A 160 -22.13 12.26 -15.02
N ARG A 161 -23.15 13.04 -15.39
CA ARG A 161 -23.72 14.01 -14.48
C ARG A 161 -24.25 13.27 -13.26
N PHE A 162 -23.69 13.56 -12.10
CA PHE A 162 -24.18 13.03 -10.84
C PHE A 162 -25.65 13.43 -10.67
N ASP A 163 -26.57 12.47 -10.79
CA ASP A 163 -27.99 12.65 -10.46
C ASP A 163 -28.20 12.20 -9.01
N PRO A 164 -28.40 13.12 -8.04
CA PRO A 164 -28.58 12.78 -6.64
C PRO A 164 -29.89 12.01 -6.33
N ARG A 165 -30.70 11.74 -7.34
CA ARG A 165 -32.00 11.03 -7.21
C ARG A 165 -31.99 9.61 -7.73
N ARG A 166 -30.85 9.05 -8.12
CA ARG A 166 -30.68 7.63 -8.49
C ARG A 166 -29.92 6.86 -7.45
#